data_0e5ace334ed9ee995d0ffbc8bc14a823
#
_entry.id   0e5ace334ed9ee995d0ffbc8bc14a823
#
_cell.length_a   1.000
_cell.length_b   1.000
_cell.length_c   1.000
_cell.angle_alpha   90.00
_cell.angle_beta   90.00
_cell.angle_gamma   90.00
#
_symmetry.space_group_name_H-M   'P 1'
#
loop_
_entity.id
_entity.type
_entity.pdbx_description
1 polymer ?
#
loop_
_entity_poly.entity_id
_entity_poly.type
_entity_poly.pdbx_seq_one_letter_code
_entity_poly.pdbx_strand_id
1 'polypeptide(L)'
;MKVKSMIKNVMRGSQRTAFGAVCLLASACALTSCDDFFEHESEYVIYDGDNALNNASDTIYSVIGIINKMQAIADRTILLGEVRGDLVDVTDKTSADLREVAQFRADADNKYNNPRDYYAVINNCNYFIANADTTLKNNRDEHIFMKEYAAVKGFRAWTYLQLALNYGSVPFVTEPILTKEQADKQYPRKDIKGICEYFINDLASLVDVKVPNYGEIRSNDSRLFYFPIRVLLGDMNLWAGNYKEAARNYYEYIAKRNGTNSTYPVGTDYVRWMDNEWNGWVSSGWSSNFGNEYYGTQSELITMIPGDSIPSEGYYSELRNIYNSTDENDWEVSLVPSTSLINLSAAQKNCVIVGEVGKRDTVYAPSNLEDYQAGDLRLMMAWQLLDNVTLVGDGANKKVDYQQVSKFVTRNVHIYRRTMVYLRLAEALNRAGYPRFAYQILATGVNNQVIEDKVIPYYRNDSTFLRQFDFPNARYQLYTLETSQVYNPNTNTMGIHSHGSGWSDANMYYQLPEDTTITDSIARRDDLMLKVEDMIVDEGALEFAFEGTRFYDLMRVAMRPDRGPSYLAEKVYARRGQANTGSVKAEVGDLTDMTNWFLDWNGQIGVK
;
A
#
# COMPACT_ATOMS: atom_id res chain seq x y z
N MET A 1 6.21 21.03 -73.52
CA MET A 1 5.49 20.21 -72.55
C MET A 1 6.08 18.81 -72.29
N LYS A 2 6.87 18.25 -73.18
CA LYS A 2 7.50 16.91 -72.96
C LYS A 2 8.76 16.90 -72.10
N VAL A 3 9.53 17.97 -72.02
CA VAL A 3 10.79 18.04 -71.20
C VAL A 3 10.50 18.12 -69.69
N LYS A 4 9.42 18.80 -69.28
CA LYS A 4 9.04 18.86 -67.85
C LYS A 4 8.55 17.52 -67.26
N SER A 5 8.05 16.64 -68.10
CA SER A 5 7.59 15.29 -67.69
C SER A 5 8.75 14.34 -67.49
N MET A 6 9.82 14.47 -68.30
CA MET A 6 11.02 13.61 -68.19
C MET A 6 11.84 13.93 -66.95
N ILE A 7 11.98 15.21 -66.59
CA ILE A 7 12.71 15.64 -65.38
C ILE A 7 11.99 15.18 -64.10
N LYS A 8 10.64 15.23 -64.11
CA LYS A 8 9.88 14.74 -62.95
C LYS A 8 9.96 13.23 -62.71
N ASN A 9 10.09 12.44 -63.78
CA ASN A 9 10.24 11.00 -63.68
C ASN A 9 11.67 10.54 -63.29
N VAL A 10 12.71 11.29 -63.70
CA VAL A 10 14.09 11.02 -63.27
C VAL A 10 14.30 11.37 -61.80
N MET A 11 13.73 12.50 -61.33
CA MET A 11 13.79 12.84 -59.92
C MET A 11 13.00 11.85 -59.01
N ARG A 12 11.84 11.35 -59.48
CA ARG A 12 11.08 10.33 -58.72
C ARG A 12 11.78 8.96 -58.68
N GLY A 13 12.56 8.60 -59.70
CA GLY A 13 13.35 7.39 -59.73
C GLY A 13 14.54 7.47 -58.76
N SER A 14 15.24 8.58 -58.73
CA SER A 14 16.38 8.79 -57.86
C SER A 14 15.99 8.91 -56.37
N GLN A 15 14.85 9.51 -56.08
CA GLN A 15 14.35 9.57 -54.70
C GLN A 15 13.87 8.22 -54.15
N ARG A 16 13.31 7.35 -55.04
CA ARG A 16 12.91 6.00 -54.62
C ARG A 16 14.07 5.06 -54.38
N THR A 17 15.17 5.19 -55.14
CA THR A 17 16.38 4.42 -54.95
C THR A 17 17.19 4.94 -53.73
N ALA A 18 17.22 6.26 -53.51
CA ALA A 18 17.87 6.81 -52.30
C ALA A 18 17.09 6.44 -51.05
N PHE A 19 15.76 6.47 -51.06
CA PHE A 19 14.93 6.09 -49.92
C PHE A 19 15.01 4.58 -49.62
N GLY A 20 15.08 3.73 -50.67
CA GLY A 20 15.28 2.29 -50.49
C GLY A 20 16.68 1.94 -49.95
N ALA A 21 17.73 2.67 -50.35
CA ALA A 21 19.05 2.49 -49.82
C ALA A 21 19.21 2.99 -48.38
N VAL A 22 18.55 4.08 -48.01
CA VAL A 22 18.51 4.60 -46.62
C VAL A 22 17.70 3.67 -45.71
N CYS A 23 16.57 3.11 -46.18
CA CYS A 23 15.83 2.12 -45.42
C CYS A 23 16.56 0.79 -45.26
N LEU A 24 17.31 0.35 -46.26
CA LEU A 24 18.15 -0.86 -46.16
C LEU A 24 19.38 -0.64 -45.25
N LEU A 25 20.00 0.54 -45.27
CA LEU A 25 21.06 0.90 -44.35
C LEU A 25 20.53 1.08 -42.91
N ALA A 26 19.36 1.69 -42.73
CA ALA A 26 18.73 1.80 -41.41
C ALA A 26 18.28 0.43 -40.86
N SER A 27 17.82 -0.48 -41.73
CA SER A 27 17.51 -1.87 -41.34
C SER A 27 18.73 -2.69 -41.00
N ALA A 28 19.86 -2.47 -41.70
CA ALA A 28 21.13 -3.14 -41.39
C ALA A 28 21.75 -2.61 -40.08
N CYS A 29 21.63 -1.32 -39.79
CA CYS A 29 22.07 -0.75 -38.53
C CYS A 29 21.14 -1.17 -37.35
N ALA A 30 19.85 -1.41 -37.61
CA ALA A 30 18.94 -1.90 -36.58
C ALA A 30 19.16 -3.38 -36.25
N LEU A 31 19.66 -4.18 -37.21
CA LEU A 31 19.94 -5.59 -36.97
C LEU A 31 21.29 -5.81 -36.26
N THR A 32 22.25 -4.91 -36.44
CA THR A 32 23.53 -4.96 -35.69
C THR A 32 23.43 -4.31 -34.31
N SER A 33 22.47 -3.40 -34.12
CA SER A 33 22.21 -2.80 -32.81
C SER A 33 21.46 -3.73 -31.84
N CYS A 34 20.72 -4.72 -32.37
CA CYS A 34 19.97 -5.63 -31.49
C CYS A 34 20.87 -6.76 -30.93
N ASP A 35 21.89 -7.22 -31.63
CA ASP A 35 22.80 -8.22 -31.09
C ASP A 35 23.70 -7.64 -29.98
N ASP A 36 24.17 -6.41 -30.15
CA ASP A 36 24.99 -5.71 -29.14
C ASP A 36 24.16 -5.37 -27.87
N PHE A 37 22.83 -5.18 -28.02
CA PHE A 37 21.95 -4.90 -26.88
C PHE A 37 21.62 -6.17 -26.07
N PHE A 38 21.67 -7.35 -26.67
CA PHE A 38 21.45 -8.63 -26.00
C PHE A 38 22.76 -9.34 -25.60
N GLU A 39 23.88 -8.95 -26.16
CA GLU A 39 25.21 -9.45 -25.81
C GLU A 39 25.96 -8.55 -24.81
N HIS A 40 25.49 -7.37 -24.49
CA HIS A 40 25.93 -6.71 -23.27
C HIS A 40 25.50 -7.56 -22.09
N GLU A 41 26.45 -8.35 -21.56
CA GLU A 41 26.42 -8.75 -20.15
C GLU A 41 25.94 -7.52 -19.39
N SER A 42 24.84 -7.66 -18.70
CA SER A 42 24.17 -6.58 -18.00
C SER A 42 25.23 -5.73 -17.28
N GLU A 43 25.47 -4.50 -17.71
CA GLU A 43 26.36 -3.54 -17.04
C GLU A 43 25.97 -3.31 -15.58
N TYR A 44 24.83 -3.87 -15.17
CA TYR A 44 24.29 -3.86 -13.81
C TYR A 44 24.70 -5.05 -12.96
N VAL A 45 25.48 -6.00 -13.51
CA VAL A 45 26.06 -7.11 -12.76
C VAL A 45 27.53 -7.24 -13.21
N ILE A 46 28.36 -6.36 -12.73
CA ILE A 46 29.80 -6.47 -12.90
C ILE A 46 30.31 -7.44 -11.83
N TYR A 47 30.63 -8.65 -12.26
CA TYR A 47 31.25 -9.67 -11.42
C TYR A 47 32.75 -9.61 -11.67
N ASP A 48 33.47 -8.82 -10.90
CA ASP A 48 34.89 -9.06 -10.66
C ASP A 48 35.38 -8.29 -9.43
N GLY A 49 36.43 -8.76 -8.80
CA GLY A 49 36.93 -8.32 -7.51
C GLY A 49 37.40 -6.86 -7.39
N ASP A 50 37.22 -6.05 -8.44
CA ASP A 50 37.48 -4.60 -8.45
C ASP A 50 36.23 -3.73 -8.24
N ASN A 51 35.07 -4.33 -8.03
CA ASN A 51 33.80 -3.61 -7.80
C ASN A 51 33.44 -3.47 -6.32
N ALA A 52 34.38 -3.06 -5.53
CA ALA A 52 34.02 -2.42 -4.27
C ALA A 52 33.21 -1.15 -4.62
N LEU A 53 32.07 -0.95 -3.95
CA LEU A 53 31.28 0.29 -4.03
C LEU A 53 32.13 1.43 -3.44
N ASN A 54 33.03 1.98 -4.24
CA ASN A 54 34.08 2.88 -3.82
C ASN A 54 33.75 4.34 -4.11
N ASN A 55 32.78 4.59 -5.02
CA ASN A 55 32.38 5.93 -5.40
C ASN A 55 30.92 6.19 -5.02
N ALA A 56 30.61 7.39 -4.56
CA ALA A 56 29.25 7.79 -4.21
C ALA A 56 28.26 7.67 -5.38
N SER A 57 28.74 7.70 -6.64
CA SER A 57 27.92 7.47 -7.84
C SER A 57 27.50 6.01 -8.01
N ASP A 58 28.29 5.05 -7.56
CA ASP A 58 28.05 3.63 -7.78
C ASP A 58 26.85 3.13 -6.95
N THR A 59 26.56 3.79 -5.82
CA THR A 59 25.42 3.47 -4.96
C THR A 59 24.08 3.77 -5.59
N ILE A 60 23.96 4.87 -6.34
CA ILE A 60 22.69 5.27 -6.97
C ILE A 60 22.22 4.17 -7.93
N TYR A 61 23.11 3.70 -8.80
CA TYR A 61 22.77 2.66 -9.77
C TYR A 61 22.44 1.33 -9.10
N SER A 62 23.17 0.93 -8.08
CA SER A 62 22.91 -0.31 -7.33
C SER A 62 21.56 -0.25 -6.60
N VAL A 63 21.22 0.86 -5.96
CA VAL A 63 19.94 1.05 -5.24
C VAL A 63 18.77 1.12 -6.22
N ILE A 64 18.90 1.83 -7.34
CA ILE A 64 17.88 1.88 -8.39
C ILE A 64 17.71 0.49 -9.01
N GLY A 65 18.78 -0.27 -9.21
CA GLY A 65 18.73 -1.66 -9.68
C GLY A 65 17.90 -2.55 -8.75
N ILE A 66 18.02 -2.37 -7.43
CA ILE A 66 17.18 -3.09 -6.46
C ILE A 66 15.70 -2.66 -6.58
N ILE A 67 15.41 -1.37 -6.71
CA ILE A 67 14.04 -0.86 -6.91
C ILE A 67 13.44 -1.46 -8.18
N ASN A 68 14.20 -1.55 -9.27
CA ASN A 68 13.75 -2.21 -10.51
C ASN A 68 13.43 -3.70 -10.29
N LYS A 69 14.18 -4.41 -9.45
CA LYS A 69 13.82 -5.79 -9.07
C LYS A 69 12.55 -5.84 -8.21
N MET A 70 12.33 -4.86 -7.34
CA MET A 70 11.11 -4.75 -6.54
C MET A 70 9.86 -4.53 -7.40
N GLN A 71 9.98 -3.90 -8.56
CA GLN A 71 8.87 -3.74 -9.51
C GLN A 71 8.25 -5.09 -9.91
N ALA A 72 9.04 -6.15 -10.01
CA ALA A 72 8.53 -7.49 -10.35
C ALA A 72 7.57 -8.08 -9.30
N ILE A 73 7.60 -7.59 -8.06
CA ILE A 73 6.73 -8.04 -6.97
C ILE A 73 5.66 -7.00 -6.59
N ALA A 74 5.66 -5.83 -7.22
CA ALA A 74 4.82 -4.70 -6.84
C ALA A 74 3.32 -5.03 -6.96
N ASP A 75 2.85 -5.47 -8.12
CA ASP A 75 1.44 -5.83 -8.32
C ASP A 75 1.00 -6.98 -7.43
N ARG A 76 1.88 -7.95 -7.19
CA ARG A 76 1.60 -9.07 -6.28
C ARG A 76 1.38 -8.62 -4.84
N THR A 77 2.06 -7.57 -4.39
CA THR A 77 1.86 -6.99 -3.05
C THR A 77 0.42 -6.54 -2.87
N ILE A 78 -0.18 -5.94 -3.91
CA ILE A 78 -1.59 -5.54 -3.89
C ILE A 78 -2.51 -6.75 -4.09
N LEU A 79 -2.31 -7.50 -5.17
CA LEU A 79 -3.24 -8.55 -5.58
C LEU A 79 -3.32 -9.69 -4.56
N LEU A 80 -2.20 -10.19 -4.05
CA LEU A 80 -2.19 -11.27 -3.05
C LEU A 80 -2.79 -10.84 -1.72
N GLY A 81 -2.67 -9.56 -1.36
CA GLY A 81 -3.24 -9.02 -0.13
C GLY A 81 -4.73 -8.66 -0.24
N GLU A 82 -5.21 -8.36 -1.45
CA GLU A 82 -6.59 -7.93 -1.65
C GLU A 82 -7.51 -9.08 -2.08
N VAL A 83 -7.10 -9.85 -3.10
CA VAL A 83 -7.95 -10.86 -3.73
C VAL A 83 -8.23 -12.06 -2.81
N ARG A 84 -7.33 -12.35 -1.87
CA ARG A 84 -7.55 -13.36 -0.81
C ARG A 84 -8.39 -12.84 0.36
N GLY A 85 -8.63 -11.53 0.44
CA GLY A 85 -9.50 -10.90 1.44
C GLY A 85 -10.99 -11.00 1.10
N ASP A 86 -11.78 -10.14 1.72
CA ASP A 86 -13.24 -10.06 1.59
C ASP A 86 -13.74 -8.78 0.91
N LEU A 87 -12.82 -7.87 0.45
CA LEU A 87 -13.22 -6.55 -0.06
C LEU A 87 -13.38 -6.48 -1.58
N VAL A 88 -12.84 -7.46 -2.34
CA VAL A 88 -13.00 -7.54 -3.79
C VAL A 88 -13.51 -8.91 -4.21
N ASP A 89 -14.16 -8.97 -5.36
CA ASP A 89 -14.60 -10.22 -5.97
C ASP A 89 -14.19 -10.27 -7.45
N VAL A 90 -14.13 -11.49 -7.96
CA VAL A 90 -13.76 -11.79 -9.35
C VAL A 90 -14.96 -11.60 -10.28
N THR A 91 -14.69 -11.27 -11.54
CA THR A 91 -15.67 -11.22 -12.64
C THR A 91 -15.47 -12.41 -13.59
N ASP A 92 -16.32 -12.55 -14.62
CA ASP A 92 -16.10 -13.53 -15.70
C ASP A 92 -14.84 -13.22 -16.52
N LYS A 93 -14.32 -12.01 -16.45
CA LYS A 93 -13.12 -11.56 -17.17
C LYS A 93 -11.83 -11.75 -16.37
N THR A 94 -11.94 -12.16 -15.12
CA THR A 94 -10.77 -12.49 -14.30
C THR A 94 -9.97 -13.62 -14.93
N SER A 95 -8.67 -13.44 -15.08
CA SER A 95 -7.77 -14.49 -15.57
C SER A 95 -7.80 -15.74 -14.68
N ALA A 96 -7.47 -16.91 -15.26
CA ALA A 96 -7.40 -18.15 -14.52
C ALA A 96 -6.47 -18.05 -13.30
N ASP A 97 -5.25 -17.53 -13.49
CA ASP A 97 -4.26 -17.35 -12.42
C ASP A 97 -4.82 -16.52 -11.25
N LEU A 98 -5.45 -15.38 -11.55
CA LEU A 98 -5.96 -14.49 -10.51
C LEU A 98 -7.19 -15.10 -9.80
N ARG A 99 -8.00 -15.89 -10.52
CA ARG A 99 -9.12 -16.63 -9.98
C ARG A 99 -8.65 -17.73 -9.02
N GLU A 100 -7.58 -18.45 -9.37
CA GLU A 100 -6.97 -19.46 -8.50
C GLU A 100 -6.43 -18.82 -7.22
N VAL A 101 -5.83 -17.63 -7.29
CA VAL A 101 -5.44 -16.87 -6.09
C VAL A 101 -6.66 -16.54 -5.22
N ALA A 102 -7.76 -16.07 -5.83
CA ALA A 102 -9.01 -15.76 -5.11
C ALA A 102 -9.63 -16.98 -4.44
N GLN A 103 -9.37 -18.17 -4.98
CA GLN A 103 -9.87 -19.45 -4.51
C GLN A 103 -8.89 -20.20 -3.58
N PHE A 104 -7.74 -19.62 -3.26
CA PHE A 104 -6.67 -20.25 -2.47
C PHE A 104 -6.16 -21.56 -3.10
N ARG A 105 -6.07 -21.61 -4.43
CA ARG A 105 -5.67 -22.79 -5.22
C ARG A 105 -4.52 -22.52 -6.18
N ALA A 106 -3.84 -21.37 -6.03
CA ALA A 106 -2.71 -21.00 -6.87
C ALA A 106 -1.56 -22.02 -6.67
N ASP A 107 -1.32 -22.81 -7.68
CA ASP A 107 -0.25 -23.82 -7.70
C ASP A 107 1.09 -23.27 -8.15
N ALA A 108 2.04 -24.16 -8.39
CA ALA A 108 3.41 -23.80 -8.75
C ALA A 108 3.56 -23.12 -10.13
N ASP A 109 2.59 -23.33 -11.03
CA ASP A 109 2.62 -22.78 -12.39
C ASP A 109 1.87 -21.44 -12.47
N ASN A 110 1.17 -21.04 -11.41
CA ASN A 110 0.45 -19.78 -11.35
C ASN A 110 1.42 -18.59 -11.37
N LYS A 111 1.19 -17.61 -12.26
CA LYS A 111 2.10 -16.46 -12.44
C LYS A 111 2.29 -15.61 -11.17
N TYR A 112 1.33 -15.60 -10.24
CA TYR A 112 1.42 -14.88 -8.98
C TYR A 112 2.15 -15.67 -7.89
N ASN A 113 2.31 -16.99 -8.07
CA ASN A 113 3.05 -17.85 -7.18
C ASN A 113 4.51 -17.98 -7.65
N ASN A 114 5.31 -16.93 -7.51
CA ASN A 114 6.70 -16.92 -7.93
C ASN A 114 7.63 -16.39 -6.82
N PRO A 115 8.12 -17.25 -5.90
CA PRO A 115 9.02 -16.85 -4.84
C PRO A 115 10.39 -16.39 -5.33
N ARG A 116 10.80 -16.78 -6.54
CA ARG A 116 12.11 -16.41 -7.13
C ARG A 116 12.28 -14.90 -7.24
N ASP A 117 11.24 -14.15 -7.60
CA ASP A 117 11.36 -12.71 -7.74
C ASP A 117 11.64 -12.01 -6.39
N TYR A 118 11.09 -12.54 -5.29
CA TYR A 118 11.44 -12.06 -3.95
C TYR A 118 12.91 -12.32 -3.62
N TYR A 119 13.42 -13.52 -3.96
CA TYR A 119 14.83 -13.84 -3.75
C TYR A 119 15.76 -13.08 -4.70
N ALA A 120 15.32 -12.68 -5.87
CA ALA A 120 16.09 -11.78 -6.72
C ALA A 120 16.31 -10.42 -6.05
N VAL A 121 15.28 -9.85 -5.40
CA VAL A 121 15.42 -8.62 -4.58
C VAL A 121 16.36 -8.88 -3.40
N ILE A 122 16.10 -9.95 -2.62
CA ILE A 122 16.89 -10.30 -1.44
C ILE A 122 18.36 -10.49 -1.78
N ASN A 123 18.67 -11.20 -2.87
CA ASN A 123 20.04 -11.47 -3.28
C ASN A 123 20.79 -10.18 -3.68
N ASN A 124 20.13 -9.28 -4.42
CA ASN A 124 20.71 -7.98 -4.73
C ASN A 124 20.95 -7.14 -3.47
N CYS A 125 20.02 -7.18 -2.49
CA CYS A 125 20.25 -6.55 -1.19
C CYS A 125 21.44 -7.18 -0.44
N ASN A 126 21.53 -8.50 -0.40
CA ASN A 126 22.64 -9.21 0.25
C ASN A 126 23.98 -8.85 -0.40
N TYR A 127 24.04 -8.79 -1.73
CA TYR A 127 25.24 -8.39 -2.45
C TYR A 127 25.66 -6.97 -2.10
N PHE A 128 24.73 -6.01 -2.13
CA PHE A 128 25.02 -4.62 -1.74
C PHE A 128 25.53 -4.53 -0.30
N ILE A 129 24.82 -5.16 0.65
CA ILE A 129 25.18 -5.14 2.08
C ILE A 129 26.57 -5.72 2.34
N ALA A 130 26.94 -6.78 1.61
CA ALA A 130 28.24 -7.44 1.76
C ALA A 130 29.41 -6.61 1.21
N ASN A 131 29.16 -5.74 0.23
CA ASN A 131 30.21 -4.98 -0.46
C ASN A 131 30.24 -3.48 -0.12
N ALA A 132 29.23 -2.94 0.58
CA ALA A 132 29.19 -1.52 0.94
C ALA A 132 30.13 -1.22 2.11
N ASP A 133 31.10 -0.33 1.91
CA ASP A 133 31.97 0.18 2.98
C ASP A 133 31.25 1.28 3.78
N THR A 134 30.64 0.89 4.89
CA THR A 134 29.94 1.80 5.79
C THR A 134 30.88 2.70 6.61
N THR A 135 32.19 2.47 6.57
CA THR A 135 33.18 3.27 7.31
C THR A 135 33.70 4.46 6.50
N LEU A 136 33.52 4.42 5.19
CA LEU A 136 33.97 5.47 4.28
C LEU A 136 33.27 6.79 4.55
N LYS A 137 34.03 7.85 4.73
CA LYS A 137 33.53 9.21 5.01
C LYS A 137 33.93 10.21 3.95
N ASN A 138 33.09 11.21 3.76
CA ASN A 138 33.39 12.36 2.93
C ASN A 138 34.24 13.41 3.69
N ASN A 139 34.61 14.51 3.02
CA ASN A 139 35.39 15.61 3.58
C ASN A 139 34.68 16.37 4.74
N ARG A 140 33.41 16.08 5.01
CA ARG A 140 32.60 16.64 6.11
C ARG A 140 32.43 15.67 7.25
N ASP A 141 33.18 14.57 7.28
CA ASP A 141 33.10 13.48 8.27
C ASP A 141 31.73 12.74 8.26
N GLU A 142 30.97 12.81 7.15
CA GLU A 142 29.70 12.12 7.00
C GLU A 142 29.94 10.77 6.30
N HIS A 143 29.32 9.69 6.80
CA HIS A 143 29.37 8.37 6.17
C HIS A 143 28.69 8.39 4.81
N ILE A 144 29.40 8.02 3.76
CA ILE A 144 28.93 8.14 2.37
C ILE A 144 27.79 7.17 2.08
N PHE A 145 27.93 5.90 2.50
CA PHE A 145 27.01 4.81 2.13
C PHE A 145 25.96 4.47 3.20
N MET A 146 25.94 5.16 4.32
CA MET A 146 25.07 4.77 5.44
C MET A 146 23.58 4.87 5.11
N LYS A 147 23.17 5.86 4.30
CA LYS A 147 21.76 6.04 3.90
C LYS A 147 21.30 4.92 2.98
N GLU A 148 22.12 4.62 1.98
CA GLU A 148 21.89 3.56 1.01
C GLU A 148 21.93 2.19 1.69
N TYR A 149 22.89 1.97 2.57
CA TYR A 149 23.00 0.74 3.37
C TYR A 149 21.75 0.52 4.23
N ALA A 150 21.27 1.54 4.93
CA ALA A 150 20.03 1.47 5.69
C ALA A 150 18.81 1.22 4.81
N ALA A 151 18.72 1.89 3.65
CA ALA A 151 17.64 1.71 2.69
C ALA A 151 17.60 0.28 2.13
N VAL A 152 18.76 -0.27 1.75
CA VAL A 152 18.85 -1.64 1.22
C VAL A 152 18.55 -2.68 2.29
N LYS A 153 18.96 -2.46 3.54
CA LYS A 153 18.50 -3.30 4.66
C LYS A 153 16.98 -3.21 4.85
N GLY A 154 16.41 -2.05 4.68
CA GLY A 154 14.95 -1.85 4.67
C GLY A 154 14.26 -2.62 3.55
N PHE A 155 14.77 -2.57 2.32
CA PHE A 155 14.25 -3.36 1.20
C PHE A 155 14.29 -4.87 1.50
N ARG A 156 15.42 -5.37 2.01
CA ARG A 156 15.56 -6.77 2.39
C ARG A 156 14.55 -7.19 3.45
N ALA A 157 14.40 -6.39 4.49
CA ALA A 157 13.48 -6.68 5.60
C ALA A 157 12.02 -6.70 5.12
N TRP A 158 11.60 -5.69 4.35
CA TRP A 158 10.27 -5.64 3.79
C TRP A 158 9.99 -6.80 2.84
N THR A 159 10.95 -7.12 1.96
CA THR A 159 10.79 -8.22 1.00
C THR A 159 10.67 -9.57 1.69
N TYR A 160 11.45 -9.83 2.74
CA TYR A 160 11.32 -11.04 3.56
C TYR A 160 9.98 -11.11 4.30
N LEU A 161 9.47 -9.97 4.80
CA LEU A 161 8.15 -9.94 5.41
C LEU A 161 7.07 -10.31 4.38
N GLN A 162 7.08 -9.69 3.19
CA GLN A 162 6.13 -10.01 2.12
C GLN A 162 6.21 -11.49 1.73
N LEU A 163 7.42 -12.02 1.59
CA LEU A 163 7.65 -13.43 1.28
C LEU A 163 7.06 -14.35 2.37
N ALA A 164 7.33 -14.07 3.65
CA ALA A 164 6.82 -14.87 4.77
C ALA A 164 5.30 -14.78 4.91
N LEU A 165 4.71 -13.61 4.65
CA LEU A 165 3.25 -13.41 4.67
C LEU A 165 2.53 -14.22 3.58
N ASN A 166 3.20 -14.49 2.46
CA ASN A 166 2.62 -15.26 1.36
C ASN A 166 2.89 -16.78 1.47
N TYR A 167 4.03 -17.17 2.05
CA TYR A 167 4.49 -18.59 2.07
C TYR A 167 4.63 -19.19 3.47
N GLY A 168 4.32 -18.43 4.51
CA GLY A 168 4.39 -18.87 5.91
C GLY A 168 5.81 -19.04 6.43
N SER A 169 6.49 -20.12 6.02
CA SER A 169 7.87 -20.40 6.39
C SER A 169 8.76 -20.46 5.15
N VAL A 170 9.87 -19.75 5.16
CA VAL A 170 10.71 -19.51 3.97
C VAL A 170 12.19 -19.73 4.27
N PRO A 171 12.99 -20.20 3.31
CA PRO A 171 14.44 -20.24 3.43
C PRO A 171 15.02 -18.86 3.76
N PHE A 172 15.88 -18.80 4.75
CA PHE A 172 16.43 -17.55 5.25
C PHE A 172 17.93 -17.44 4.91
N VAL A 173 18.27 -16.48 4.04
CA VAL A 173 19.62 -16.26 3.50
C VAL A 173 19.98 -14.79 3.62
N THR A 174 21.11 -14.50 4.24
CA THR A 174 21.61 -13.13 4.44
C THR A 174 22.92 -12.87 3.69
N GLU A 175 23.45 -13.88 3.05
CA GLU A 175 24.67 -13.81 2.23
C GLU A 175 24.33 -13.82 0.73
N PRO A 176 25.15 -13.20 -0.14
CA PRO A 176 24.96 -13.25 -1.57
C PRO A 176 25.02 -14.68 -2.11
N ILE A 177 24.06 -15.06 -2.94
CA ILE A 177 24.09 -16.31 -3.71
C ILE A 177 24.64 -15.98 -5.10
N LEU A 178 25.87 -16.40 -5.37
CA LEU A 178 26.61 -16.07 -6.58
C LEU A 178 26.87 -17.29 -7.46
N THR A 179 26.73 -18.50 -6.91
CA THR A 179 26.99 -19.75 -7.64
C THR A 179 25.78 -20.69 -7.57
N LYS A 180 25.75 -21.63 -8.51
CA LYS A 180 24.70 -22.66 -8.53
C LYS A 180 24.75 -23.53 -7.28
N GLU A 181 25.94 -23.88 -6.80
CA GLU A 181 26.12 -24.69 -5.59
C GLU A 181 25.55 -23.99 -4.36
N GLN A 182 25.69 -22.65 -4.27
CA GLN A 182 25.05 -21.86 -3.23
C GLN A 182 23.53 -21.83 -3.38
N ALA A 183 23.03 -21.75 -4.62
CA ALA A 183 21.61 -21.76 -4.90
C ALA A 183 20.93 -23.10 -4.57
N ASP A 184 21.64 -24.21 -4.80
CA ASP A 184 21.16 -25.58 -4.54
C ASP A 184 21.30 -25.99 -3.06
N LYS A 185 21.97 -25.16 -2.23
CA LYS A 185 22.13 -25.39 -0.80
C LYS A 185 20.80 -25.30 -0.08
N GLN A 186 20.60 -26.17 0.91
CA GLN A 186 19.46 -26.06 1.84
C GLN A 186 19.75 -25.03 2.91
N TYR A 187 18.91 -24.00 2.98
CA TYR A 187 19.00 -22.96 3.99
C TYR A 187 17.98 -23.18 5.11
N PRO A 188 18.30 -22.79 6.36
CA PRO A 188 17.32 -22.86 7.45
C PRO A 188 16.10 -21.99 7.12
N ARG A 189 14.92 -22.48 7.53
CA ARG A 189 13.68 -21.75 7.29
C ARG A 189 13.30 -20.93 8.52
N LYS A 190 12.67 -19.78 8.27
CA LYS A 190 12.05 -18.95 9.31
C LYS A 190 10.59 -18.70 8.95
N ASP A 191 9.75 -18.74 9.96
CA ASP A 191 8.37 -18.30 9.89
C ASP A 191 8.25 -16.77 10.03
N ILE A 192 7.03 -16.25 9.95
CA ILE A 192 6.74 -14.80 10.04
C ILE A 192 7.39 -14.20 11.30
N LYS A 193 7.21 -14.86 12.45
CA LYS A 193 7.77 -14.38 13.73
C LYS A 193 9.28 -14.39 13.73
N GLY A 194 9.90 -15.46 13.27
CA GLY A 194 11.37 -15.58 13.20
C GLY A 194 12.01 -14.59 12.22
N ILE A 195 11.32 -14.24 11.11
CA ILE A 195 11.72 -13.15 10.21
C ILE A 195 11.66 -11.81 10.93
N CYS A 196 10.54 -11.51 11.59
CA CYS A 196 10.35 -10.25 12.30
C CYS A 196 11.39 -10.07 13.43
N GLU A 197 11.61 -11.08 14.27
CA GLU A 197 12.59 -11.04 15.35
C GLU A 197 14.03 -10.80 14.85
N TYR A 198 14.40 -11.37 13.71
CA TYR A 198 15.69 -11.10 13.09
C TYR A 198 15.82 -9.64 12.67
N PHE A 199 14.85 -9.12 11.92
CA PHE A 199 14.94 -7.77 11.36
C PHE A 199 14.70 -6.67 12.40
N ILE A 200 14.00 -6.92 13.49
CA ILE A 200 13.96 -6.02 14.66
C ILE A 200 15.38 -5.71 15.14
N ASN A 201 16.21 -6.73 15.27
CA ASN A 201 17.61 -6.56 15.70
C ASN A 201 18.49 -5.97 14.59
N ASP A 202 18.32 -6.42 13.34
CA ASP A 202 19.15 -6.00 12.20
C ASP A 202 18.96 -4.52 11.84
N LEU A 203 17.77 -3.96 12.08
CA LEU A 203 17.42 -2.58 11.77
C LEU A 203 17.55 -1.62 12.97
N ALA A 204 17.66 -2.12 14.19
CA ALA A 204 17.57 -1.30 15.42
C ALA A 204 18.56 -0.14 15.45
N SER A 205 19.80 -0.33 14.99
CA SER A 205 20.83 0.71 14.97
C SER A 205 20.64 1.76 13.86
N LEU A 206 19.69 1.54 12.94
CA LEU A 206 19.50 2.36 11.73
C LEU A 206 18.28 3.30 11.84
N VAL A 207 17.59 3.32 12.96
CA VAL A 207 16.33 4.05 13.17
C VAL A 207 16.40 5.55 12.91
N ASP A 208 17.55 6.17 13.12
CA ASP A 208 17.74 7.61 12.92
C ASP A 208 18.48 7.93 11.61
N VAL A 209 18.81 6.92 10.81
CA VAL A 209 19.41 7.11 9.48
C VAL A 209 18.33 7.63 8.52
N LYS A 210 18.62 8.76 7.89
CA LYS A 210 17.71 9.36 6.92
C LYS A 210 17.69 8.54 5.63
N VAL A 211 16.53 8.49 4.98
CA VAL A 211 16.42 7.89 3.64
C VAL A 211 17.30 8.63 2.63
N PRO A 212 17.81 7.95 1.59
CA PRO A 212 18.52 8.58 0.48
C PRO A 212 17.65 9.67 -0.18
N ASN A 213 18.31 10.68 -0.73
CA ASN A 213 17.65 11.77 -1.45
C ASN A 213 18.47 12.12 -2.70
N TYR A 214 17.98 11.73 -3.84
CA TYR A 214 18.57 12.00 -5.15
C TYR A 214 17.82 13.08 -5.93
N GLY A 215 16.98 13.88 -5.24
CA GLY A 215 16.10 14.84 -5.88
C GLY A 215 14.88 14.16 -6.51
N GLU A 216 14.43 14.71 -7.63
CA GLU A 216 13.31 14.16 -8.38
C GLU A 216 13.81 13.14 -9.43
N ILE A 217 13.18 11.96 -9.43
CA ILE A 217 13.39 10.93 -10.46
C ILE A 217 12.04 10.73 -11.15
N ARG A 218 11.96 10.98 -12.46
CA ARG A 218 10.71 10.97 -13.23
C ARG A 218 9.61 11.79 -12.54
N SER A 219 9.99 13.00 -12.09
CA SER A 219 9.15 13.96 -11.37
C SER A 219 8.62 13.52 -10.01
N ASN A 220 9.01 12.35 -9.53
CA ASN A 220 8.69 11.91 -8.18
C ASN A 220 9.85 12.20 -7.23
N ASP A 221 9.55 12.64 -6.02
CA ASP A 221 10.55 12.76 -4.97
C ASP A 221 11.16 11.40 -4.64
N SER A 222 12.46 11.22 -4.89
CA SER A 222 13.13 9.93 -4.71
C SER A 222 13.07 9.39 -3.28
N ARG A 223 12.81 10.24 -2.28
CA ARG A 223 12.63 9.80 -0.89
C ARG A 223 11.41 8.89 -0.70
N LEU A 224 10.43 8.96 -1.61
CA LEU A 224 9.24 8.10 -1.59
C LEU A 224 9.51 6.67 -2.08
N PHE A 225 10.70 6.37 -2.58
CA PHE A 225 11.05 5.01 -3.03
C PHE A 225 11.60 4.14 -1.90
N TYR A 226 11.76 4.67 -0.70
CA TYR A 226 12.40 4.00 0.44
C TYR A 226 11.43 3.76 1.58
N PHE A 227 11.71 2.70 2.34
CA PHE A 227 10.96 2.35 3.54
C PHE A 227 11.57 3.06 4.75
N PRO A 228 10.83 3.89 5.48
CA PRO A 228 11.31 4.42 6.75
C PRO A 228 11.53 3.27 7.76
N ILE A 229 12.72 3.19 8.33
CA ILE A 229 13.11 2.09 9.25
C ILE A 229 12.13 1.99 10.43
N ARG A 230 11.67 3.12 10.97
CA ARG A 230 10.70 3.11 12.09
C ARG A 230 9.35 2.51 11.71
N VAL A 231 8.87 2.70 10.47
CA VAL A 231 7.63 2.07 9.99
C VAL A 231 7.83 0.57 9.87
N LEU A 232 8.95 0.12 9.31
CA LEU A 232 9.29 -1.30 9.23
C LEU A 232 9.42 -1.95 10.60
N LEU A 233 10.11 -1.29 11.55
CA LEU A 233 10.21 -1.78 12.92
C LEU A 233 8.85 -1.82 13.63
N GLY A 234 7.97 -0.86 13.34
CA GLY A 234 6.58 -0.90 13.77
C GLY A 234 5.89 -2.17 13.31
N ASP A 235 5.97 -2.46 12.01
CA ASP A 235 5.36 -3.66 11.40
C ASP A 235 5.96 -4.95 11.95
N MET A 236 7.29 -5.06 12.01
CA MET A 236 7.97 -6.24 12.53
C MET A 236 7.59 -6.51 14.00
N ASN A 237 7.53 -5.47 14.83
CA ASN A 237 7.12 -5.59 16.22
C ASN A 237 5.63 -5.94 16.35
N LEU A 238 4.78 -5.41 15.47
CA LEU A 238 3.35 -5.72 15.46
C LEU A 238 3.09 -7.20 15.12
N TRP A 239 3.78 -7.73 14.10
CA TRP A 239 3.73 -9.14 13.73
C TRP A 239 4.37 -10.08 14.76
N ALA A 240 5.42 -9.62 15.45
CA ALA A 240 6.07 -10.38 16.54
C ALA A 240 5.27 -10.37 17.85
N GLY A 241 4.23 -9.54 17.97
CA GLY A 241 3.43 -9.38 19.20
C GLY A 241 4.05 -8.42 20.22
N ASN A 242 5.07 -7.66 19.86
CA ASN A 242 5.74 -6.67 20.69
C ASN A 242 4.99 -5.32 20.64
N TYR A 243 3.73 -5.29 21.06
CA TYR A 243 2.80 -4.20 20.80
C TYR A 243 3.24 -2.83 21.34
N LYS A 244 3.84 -2.77 22.52
CA LYS A 244 4.36 -1.50 23.07
C LYS A 244 5.49 -0.93 22.22
N GLU A 245 6.38 -1.79 21.73
CA GLU A 245 7.48 -1.37 20.84
C GLU A 245 6.97 -1.00 19.44
N ALA A 246 5.98 -1.71 18.91
CA ALA A 246 5.29 -1.33 17.69
C ALA A 246 4.69 0.08 17.80
N ALA A 247 3.95 0.35 18.88
CA ALA A 247 3.36 1.66 19.14
C ALA A 247 4.43 2.77 19.24
N ARG A 248 5.56 2.53 19.92
CA ARG A 248 6.66 3.48 19.99
C ARG A 248 7.25 3.80 18.61
N ASN A 249 7.52 2.79 17.80
CA ASN A 249 8.12 2.99 16.48
C ASN A 249 7.20 3.77 15.56
N TYR A 250 5.91 3.46 15.52
CA TYR A 250 4.94 4.23 14.73
C TYR A 250 4.82 5.67 15.23
N TYR A 251 4.72 5.87 16.55
CA TYR A 251 4.69 7.20 17.14
C TYR A 251 5.95 8.00 16.82
N GLU A 252 7.13 7.42 16.99
CA GLU A 252 8.41 8.08 16.70
C GLU A 252 8.53 8.45 15.21
N TYR A 253 7.95 7.65 14.30
CA TYR A 253 7.85 8.04 12.90
C TYR A 253 6.97 9.28 12.74
N ILE A 254 5.79 9.31 13.36
CA ILE A 254 4.88 10.47 13.33
C ILE A 254 5.57 11.71 13.91
N ALA A 255 6.26 11.57 15.03
CA ALA A 255 6.92 12.64 15.74
C ALA A 255 8.19 13.16 15.04
N LYS A 256 9.09 12.25 14.64
CA LYS A 256 10.41 12.60 14.08
C LYS A 256 10.46 12.62 12.55
N ARG A 257 9.55 11.94 11.90
CA ARG A 257 9.34 11.91 10.44
C ARG A 257 10.56 11.60 9.60
N ASN A 258 11.36 10.74 9.98
CA ASN A 258 12.55 10.21 9.30
C ASN A 258 12.75 10.64 7.83
N GLY A 259 12.73 11.96 7.58
CA GLY A 259 13.21 12.57 6.36
C GLY A 259 12.20 12.83 5.25
N THR A 260 10.93 12.47 5.40
CA THR A 260 9.96 12.61 4.29
C THR A 260 9.03 13.81 4.38
N ASN A 261 8.82 14.42 5.55
CA ASN A 261 7.90 15.55 5.67
C ASN A 261 8.43 16.65 6.61
N SER A 262 8.03 17.91 6.43
CA SER A 262 8.56 19.06 7.15
C SER A 262 7.73 19.58 8.32
N THR A 263 6.48 19.12 8.50
CA THR A 263 5.58 19.59 9.56
C THR A 263 5.23 18.51 10.58
N TYR A 264 5.44 18.73 11.85
CA TYR A 264 5.07 17.87 12.97
C TYR A 264 3.87 18.45 13.72
N PRO A 265 2.93 17.64 14.15
CA PRO A 265 2.69 16.22 13.80
C PRO A 265 2.18 16.05 12.37
N VAL A 266 2.40 14.87 11.78
CA VAL A 266 1.89 14.58 10.44
C VAL A 266 0.39 14.32 10.50
N GLY A 267 -0.37 15.05 9.69
CA GLY A 267 -1.81 14.86 9.51
C GLY A 267 -2.15 13.77 8.50
N THR A 268 -3.42 13.46 8.45
CA THR A 268 -4.04 12.56 7.45
C THR A 268 -5.07 13.33 6.65
N ASP A 269 -5.36 12.84 5.47
CA ASP A 269 -6.41 13.39 4.61
C ASP A 269 -7.74 12.63 4.85
N TYR A 270 -8.86 13.28 4.55
CA TYR A 270 -10.20 12.75 4.76
C TYR A 270 -11.13 13.15 3.61
N VAL A 271 -12.22 12.42 3.47
CA VAL A 271 -13.31 12.76 2.53
C VAL A 271 -14.35 13.61 3.27
N ARG A 272 -14.83 14.65 2.63
CA ARG A 272 -15.88 15.50 3.17
C ARG A 272 -16.98 15.76 2.15
N TRP A 273 -18.18 15.90 2.64
CA TRP A 273 -19.29 16.49 1.94
C TRP A 273 -19.17 18.01 1.97
N MET A 274 -19.36 18.66 0.86
CA MET A 274 -19.54 20.11 0.81
C MET A 274 -20.92 20.41 0.23
N ASP A 275 -21.77 20.99 1.06
CA ASP A 275 -22.99 21.62 0.60
C ASP A 275 -22.62 23.02 0.08
N ASN A 276 -22.42 23.11 -1.20
CA ASN A 276 -22.30 24.37 -1.90
C ASN A 276 -23.37 24.41 -3.01
N GLU A 277 -23.44 25.52 -3.73
CA GLU A 277 -24.36 25.71 -4.85
C GLU A 277 -24.31 24.60 -5.91
N TRP A 278 -23.32 23.72 -5.84
CA TRP A 278 -23.04 22.63 -6.77
C TRP A 278 -23.48 21.25 -6.25
N ASN A 279 -23.98 21.14 -5.03
CA ASN A 279 -24.38 19.87 -4.37
C ASN A 279 -23.37 18.75 -4.63
N GLY A 280 -22.09 19.02 -4.42
CA GLY A 280 -21.02 18.14 -4.83
C GLY A 280 -20.21 17.56 -3.70
N TRP A 281 -19.79 16.32 -3.85
CA TRP A 281 -18.79 15.69 -3.00
C TRP A 281 -17.43 16.27 -3.28
N VAL A 282 -16.69 16.63 -2.24
CA VAL A 282 -15.33 17.12 -2.38
C VAL A 282 -14.42 16.31 -1.48
N SER A 283 -13.45 15.67 -2.11
CA SER A 283 -12.30 15.14 -1.40
C SER A 283 -11.38 16.28 -0.98
N SER A 284 -11.00 16.31 0.27
CA SER A 284 -10.00 17.27 0.75
C SER A 284 -8.59 16.67 0.74
N GLY A 285 -8.14 16.24 -0.41
CA GLY A 285 -6.82 15.65 -0.59
C GLY A 285 -6.81 14.12 -0.61
N TRP A 286 -7.78 13.44 0.00
CA TRP A 286 -7.78 11.98 0.10
C TRP A 286 -7.71 11.29 -1.27
N SER A 287 -8.59 11.64 -2.21
CA SER A 287 -8.54 11.07 -3.56
C SER A 287 -7.35 11.56 -4.37
N SER A 288 -6.83 12.75 -4.12
CA SER A 288 -5.64 13.27 -4.80
C SER A 288 -4.36 12.52 -4.44
N ASN A 289 -4.36 11.79 -3.31
CA ASN A 289 -3.24 10.91 -2.97
C ASN A 289 -3.04 9.76 -3.95
N PHE A 290 -4.03 9.45 -4.78
CA PHE A 290 -3.98 8.36 -5.76
C PHE A 290 -4.01 8.84 -7.21
N GLY A 291 -4.53 10.06 -7.44
CA GLY A 291 -4.77 10.60 -8.79
C GLY A 291 -3.60 11.35 -9.42
N ASN A 292 -2.54 11.61 -8.68
CA ASN A 292 -1.40 12.36 -9.18
C ASN A 292 -0.35 11.42 -9.79
N GLU A 293 0.18 11.77 -10.96
CA GLU A 293 1.33 11.07 -11.54
C GLU A 293 2.64 11.37 -10.78
N TYR A 294 2.68 12.52 -10.08
CA TYR A 294 3.89 13.03 -9.44
C TYR A 294 3.61 13.33 -7.97
N TYR A 295 4.44 12.76 -7.11
CA TYR A 295 4.28 12.88 -5.67
C TYR A 295 5.47 13.57 -5.02
N GLY A 296 5.16 14.54 -4.16
CA GLY A 296 6.12 15.15 -3.25
C GLY A 296 5.92 14.67 -1.82
N THR A 297 6.88 14.98 -0.95
CA THR A 297 6.83 14.63 0.48
C THR A 297 5.74 15.33 1.28
N GLN A 298 4.97 16.22 0.67
CA GLN A 298 3.83 16.88 1.29
C GLN A 298 2.53 16.05 1.20
N SER A 299 2.50 15.05 0.30
CA SER A 299 1.38 14.12 0.19
C SER A 299 1.28 13.21 1.41
N GLU A 300 0.18 12.49 1.54
CA GLU A 300 0.02 11.44 2.56
C GLU A 300 0.92 10.23 2.30
N LEU A 301 1.37 10.05 1.08
CA LEU A 301 2.21 8.95 0.64
C LEU A 301 3.56 8.93 1.39
N ILE A 302 3.96 7.77 1.83
CA ILE A 302 5.24 7.52 2.51
C ILE A 302 6.18 6.74 1.60
N THR A 303 5.69 5.64 1.01
CA THR A 303 6.50 4.76 0.17
C THR A 303 5.69 4.22 -1.01
N MET A 304 6.28 4.27 -2.19
CA MET A 304 5.76 3.66 -3.41
C MET A 304 6.83 2.91 -4.18
N ILE A 305 6.40 1.95 -4.99
CA ILE A 305 7.22 1.37 -6.05
C ILE A 305 6.80 2.08 -7.35
N PRO A 306 7.73 2.83 -8.00
CA PRO A 306 7.38 3.60 -9.19
C PRO A 306 7.07 2.67 -10.38
N GLY A 307 6.07 3.03 -11.16
CA GLY A 307 5.71 2.39 -12.41
C GLY A 307 5.84 3.37 -13.58
N ASP A 308 5.89 2.83 -14.80
CA ASP A 308 6.00 3.60 -16.02
C ASP A 308 4.65 3.65 -16.77
N SER A 309 4.36 4.78 -17.38
CA SER A 309 3.13 4.96 -18.18
C SER A 309 3.23 4.30 -19.56
N ILE A 310 4.45 4.00 -20.02
CA ILE A 310 4.74 3.42 -21.33
C ILE A 310 5.43 2.07 -21.13
N PRO A 311 4.87 0.95 -21.65
CA PRO A 311 5.42 -0.39 -21.40
C PRO A 311 6.88 -0.59 -21.83
N SER A 312 7.31 0.11 -22.87
CA SER A 312 8.69 0.03 -23.40
C SER A 312 9.72 0.80 -22.58
N GLU A 313 9.31 1.60 -21.60
CA GLU A 313 10.21 2.45 -20.80
C GLU A 313 10.55 1.84 -19.44
N GLY A 314 9.86 0.78 -19.04
CA GLY A 314 10.11 0.13 -17.76
C GLY A 314 8.94 -0.71 -17.27
N TYR A 315 8.78 -0.77 -15.95
CA TYR A 315 7.71 -1.55 -15.33
C TYR A 315 6.34 -0.91 -15.55
N TYR A 316 5.44 -1.70 -16.14
CA TYR A 316 4.07 -1.33 -16.45
C TYR A 316 3.11 -2.14 -15.57
N SER A 317 2.61 -1.51 -14.50
CA SER A 317 1.70 -2.17 -13.58
C SER A 317 0.37 -2.54 -14.25
N GLU A 318 -0.08 -3.78 -14.07
CA GLU A 318 -1.36 -4.29 -14.57
C GLU A 318 -2.56 -3.88 -13.72
N LEU A 319 -2.35 -3.32 -12.52
CA LEU A 319 -3.42 -3.00 -11.57
C LEU A 319 -4.48 -2.09 -12.18
N ARG A 320 -4.06 -1.10 -12.98
CA ARG A 320 -5.00 -0.22 -13.67
C ARG A 320 -5.94 -1.01 -14.58
N ASN A 321 -5.42 -1.95 -15.35
CA ASN A 321 -6.23 -2.76 -16.29
C ASN A 321 -7.05 -3.85 -15.59
N ILE A 322 -6.64 -4.24 -14.38
CA ILE A 322 -7.39 -5.21 -13.56
C ILE A 322 -8.62 -4.58 -12.94
N TYR A 323 -8.50 -3.32 -12.49
CA TYR A 323 -9.54 -2.63 -11.72
C TYR A 323 -10.32 -1.59 -12.53
N ASN A 324 -9.78 -1.04 -13.61
CA ASN A 324 -10.41 0.04 -14.37
C ASN A 324 -10.78 -0.38 -15.78
N SER A 325 -11.92 0.11 -16.26
CA SER A 325 -12.30 -0.01 -17.66
C SER A 325 -11.38 0.85 -18.52
N THR A 326 -10.61 0.20 -19.39
CA THR A 326 -9.63 0.82 -20.28
C THR A 326 -9.77 0.22 -21.70
N ASP A 327 -9.18 0.87 -22.68
CA ASP A 327 -9.08 0.32 -24.04
C ASP A 327 -8.17 -0.92 -24.12
N GLU A 328 -7.20 -1.05 -23.20
CA GLU A 328 -6.29 -2.20 -23.11
C GLU A 328 -6.98 -3.50 -22.67
N ASN A 329 -8.10 -3.40 -21.94
CA ASN A 329 -8.87 -4.55 -21.47
C ASN A 329 -10.27 -4.65 -22.11
N ASP A 330 -10.47 -4.03 -23.29
CA ASP A 330 -11.76 -3.97 -23.96
C ASP A 330 -12.89 -3.37 -23.11
N TRP A 331 -12.54 -2.55 -22.12
CA TRP A 331 -13.42 -1.92 -21.14
C TRP A 331 -14.04 -2.90 -20.11
N GLU A 332 -13.49 -4.09 -20.00
CA GLU A 332 -13.97 -5.14 -19.12
C GLU A 332 -13.00 -5.40 -17.96
N VAL A 333 -13.46 -5.16 -16.74
CA VAL A 333 -12.63 -5.27 -15.53
C VAL A 333 -12.53 -6.71 -15.01
N SER A 334 -11.40 -7.03 -14.39
CA SER A 334 -11.18 -8.34 -13.75
C SER A 334 -11.68 -8.41 -12.32
N LEU A 335 -11.65 -7.29 -11.59
CA LEU A 335 -12.02 -7.22 -10.17
C LEU A 335 -13.02 -6.10 -9.92
N VAL A 336 -13.95 -6.37 -9.01
CA VAL A 336 -14.99 -5.43 -8.56
C VAL A 336 -15.01 -5.38 -7.03
N PRO A 337 -15.55 -4.31 -6.41
CA PRO A 337 -15.84 -4.30 -4.98
C PRO A 337 -16.77 -5.46 -4.62
N SER A 338 -16.48 -6.13 -3.52
CA SER A 338 -17.32 -7.22 -3.05
C SER A 338 -18.62 -6.71 -2.41
N THR A 339 -19.61 -7.60 -2.31
CA THR A 339 -20.82 -7.31 -1.52
C THR A 339 -20.50 -6.99 -0.06
N SER A 340 -19.46 -7.62 0.50
CA SER A 340 -19.02 -7.35 1.88
C SER A 340 -18.55 -5.90 2.05
N LEU A 341 -17.73 -5.38 1.12
CA LEU A 341 -17.27 -3.99 1.16
C LEU A 341 -18.44 -2.99 1.00
N ILE A 342 -19.32 -3.24 0.03
CA ILE A 342 -20.49 -2.39 -0.21
C ILE A 342 -21.39 -2.35 1.03
N ASN A 343 -21.67 -3.51 1.64
CA ASN A 343 -22.48 -3.59 2.86
C ASN A 343 -21.81 -2.91 4.05
N LEU A 344 -20.50 -3.06 4.20
CA LEU A 344 -19.74 -2.40 5.27
C LEU A 344 -19.80 -0.88 5.13
N SER A 345 -19.63 -0.38 3.92
CA SER A 345 -19.78 1.05 3.62
C SER A 345 -21.19 1.55 3.91
N ALA A 346 -22.23 0.86 3.41
CA ALA A 346 -23.62 1.23 3.58
C ALA A 346 -24.11 1.14 5.04
N ALA A 347 -23.48 0.29 5.87
CA ALA A 347 -23.79 0.15 7.29
C ALA A 347 -23.32 1.36 8.13
N GLN A 348 -22.41 2.18 7.63
CA GLN A 348 -21.94 3.38 8.32
C GLN A 348 -23.05 4.42 8.41
N LYS A 349 -23.39 4.81 9.63
CA LYS A 349 -24.44 5.80 9.89
C LYS A 349 -23.84 7.20 9.91
N ASN A 350 -23.39 7.65 8.76
CA ASN A 350 -22.90 9.02 8.62
C ASN A 350 -24.04 10.01 8.80
N CYS A 351 -23.74 11.08 9.50
CA CYS A 351 -24.62 12.24 9.52
C CYS A 351 -23.83 13.43 8.99
N VAL A 352 -24.40 14.07 8.01
CA VAL A 352 -23.91 15.31 7.45
C VAL A 352 -24.89 16.42 7.81
N ILE A 353 -24.38 17.53 8.32
CA ILE A 353 -25.20 18.72 8.58
C ILE A 353 -25.13 19.58 7.33
N VAL A 354 -26.23 19.69 6.62
CA VAL A 354 -26.36 20.52 5.40
C VAL A 354 -27.20 21.74 5.68
N GLY A 355 -26.93 22.85 5.00
CA GLY A 355 -27.75 24.04 4.99
C GLY A 355 -27.07 25.32 5.47
N GLU A 356 -27.80 26.45 5.32
CA GLU A 356 -27.34 27.76 5.72
C GLU A 356 -27.30 27.90 7.26
N VAL A 357 -26.49 28.84 7.74
CA VAL A 357 -26.48 29.20 9.17
C VAL A 357 -27.89 29.52 9.66
N GLY A 358 -28.39 28.72 10.61
CA GLY A 358 -29.74 28.85 11.19
C GLY A 358 -30.83 28.01 10.51
N LYS A 359 -30.53 27.28 9.43
CA LYS A 359 -31.43 26.30 8.76
C LYS A 359 -30.65 25.04 8.48
N ARG A 360 -30.51 24.18 9.47
CA ARG A 360 -29.70 22.99 9.34
C ARG A 360 -30.56 21.76 9.33
N ASP A 361 -30.31 20.92 8.33
CA ASP A 361 -30.85 19.58 8.29
C ASP A 361 -29.72 18.57 8.49
N THR A 362 -29.99 17.56 9.29
CA THR A 362 -29.10 16.41 9.44
C THR A 362 -29.51 15.38 8.42
N VAL A 363 -28.63 15.16 7.44
CA VAL A 363 -28.79 14.12 6.41
C VAL A 363 -27.98 12.91 6.82
N TYR A 364 -28.65 11.78 6.97
CA TYR A 364 -27.99 10.51 7.25
C TYR A 364 -27.72 9.82 5.93
N ALA A 365 -26.48 9.36 5.76
CA ALA A 365 -25.94 8.66 4.61
C ALA A 365 -26.79 8.88 3.36
N PRO A 366 -26.43 9.75 2.43
CA PRO A 366 -27.35 10.42 1.49
C PRO A 366 -28.36 9.43 0.90
N SER A 367 -29.59 9.55 1.31
CA SER A 367 -30.69 8.63 0.97
C SER A 367 -31.11 8.67 -0.51
N ASN A 368 -30.50 9.57 -1.27
CA ASN A 368 -30.74 9.77 -2.71
C ASN A 368 -29.60 9.22 -3.60
N LEU A 369 -28.63 8.55 -3.03
CA LEU A 369 -27.53 7.92 -3.79
C LEU A 369 -27.84 6.45 -4.05
N GLU A 370 -27.21 5.90 -5.08
CA GLU A 370 -27.21 4.46 -5.35
C GLU A 370 -26.65 3.71 -4.12
N ASP A 371 -27.03 2.44 -3.95
CA ASP A 371 -26.68 1.65 -2.75
C ASP A 371 -25.17 1.64 -2.47
N TYR A 372 -24.34 1.55 -3.53
CA TYR A 372 -22.87 1.57 -3.39
C TYR A 372 -22.30 2.94 -3.01
N GLN A 373 -23.08 4.00 -3.13
CA GLN A 373 -22.72 5.37 -2.76
C GLN A 373 -23.19 5.74 -1.36
N ALA A 374 -24.03 4.89 -0.75
CA ALA A 374 -24.56 5.13 0.58
C ALA A 374 -23.50 4.85 1.66
N GLY A 375 -23.65 5.48 2.81
CA GLY A 375 -22.82 5.23 3.99
C GLY A 375 -21.49 5.94 3.97
N ASP A 376 -20.40 5.21 4.02
CA ASP A 376 -19.04 5.77 4.08
C ASP A 376 -18.65 6.43 2.74
N LEU A 377 -18.18 7.66 2.80
CA LEU A 377 -17.88 8.45 1.60
C LEU A 377 -16.62 7.96 0.85
N ARG A 378 -15.77 7.19 1.49
CA ARG A 378 -14.51 6.71 0.87
C ARG A 378 -14.78 5.73 -0.25
N LEU A 379 -15.77 4.85 -0.11
CA LEU A 379 -16.10 3.91 -1.19
C LEU A 379 -16.57 4.66 -2.44
N MET A 380 -17.47 5.65 -2.29
CA MET A 380 -17.94 6.47 -3.39
C MET A 380 -16.79 7.25 -4.08
N MET A 381 -15.79 7.69 -3.31
CA MET A 381 -14.64 8.41 -3.86
C MET A 381 -13.60 7.46 -4.47
N ALA A 382 -13.51 6.22 -3.97
CA ALA A 382 -12.57 5.23 -4.47
C ALA A 382 -13.09 4.49 -5.70
N TRP A 383 -14.38 4.30 -5.82
CA TRP A 383 -15.00 3.48 -6.85
C TRP A 383 -16.17 4.21 -7.52
N GLN A 384 -16.10 4.31 -8.83
CA GLN A 384 -17.15 4.87 -9.68
C GLN A 384 -17.62 3.81 -10.66
N LEU A 385 -18.93 3.65 -10.78
CA LEU A 385 -19.58 2.80 -11.77
C LEU A 385 -20.56 3.65 -12.57
N LEU A 386 -20.45 3.61 -13.88
CA LEU A 386 -21.35 4.29 -14.81
C LEU A 386 -21.93 3.26 -15.77
N ASP A 387 -23.22 3.00 -15.64
CA ASP A 387 -23.91 2.02 -16.47
C ASP A 387 -24.14 2.53 -17.88
N ASN A 388 -24.06 1.63 -18.86
CA ASN A 388 -24.42 1.90 -20.25
C ASN A 388 -23.71 3.11 -20.91
N VAL A 389 -22.46 3.36 -20.55
CA VAL A 389 -21.66 4.41 -21.18
C VAL A 389 -21.46 4.08 -22.67
N THR A 390 -21.77 5.04 -23.54
CA THR A 390 -21.56 4.89 -24.96
C THR A 390 -20.15 5.34 -25.32
N LEU A 391 -19.30 4.40 -25.68
CA LEU A 391 -17.97 4.70 -26.23
C LEU A 391 -18.12 5.00 -27.72
N VAL A 392 -17.65 6.17 -28.14
CA VAL A 392 -17.66 6.60 -29.54
C VAL A 392 -16.31 6.24 -30.15
N GLY A 393 -16.29 5.23 -31.03
CA GLY A 393 -15.07 4.79 -31.72
C GLY A 393 -15.24 4.83 -33.24
N ASP A 394 -14.16 4.61 -33.99
CA ASP A 394 -14.11 4.60 -35.45
C ASP A 394 -14.89 3.41 -36.06
N GLY A 395 -16.21 3.40 -35.96
CA GLY A 395 -17.02 2.44 -36.69
C GLY A 395 -18.24 1.85 -36.02
N ALA A 396 -18.32 1.80 -34.71
CA ALA A 396 -19.53 1.42 -33.97
C ALA A 396 -19.49 1.95 -32.53
N ASN A 397 -20.62 2.48 -32.08
CA ASN A 397 -20.77 2.84 -30.67
C ASN A 397 -20.88 1.56 -29.83
N LYS A 398 -19.94 1.31 -28.91
CA LYS A 398 -20.01 0.22 -27.94
C LYS A 398 -20.62 0.74 -26.65
N LYS A 399 -21.61 0.04 -26.10
CA LYS A 399 -22.13 0.30 -24.76
C LYS A 399 -21.39 -0.58 -23.76
N VAL A 400 -20.90 0.02 -22.70
CA VAL A 400 -20.16 -0.66 -21.63
C VAL A 400 -20.59 -0.15 -20.28
N ASP A 401 -20.48 -0.98 -19.26
CA ASP A 401 -20.52 -0.55 -17.88
C ASP A 401 -19.10 -0.13 -17.49
N TYR A 402 -18.93 1.17 -17.27
CA TYR A 402 -17.62 1.77 -17.04
C TYR A 402 -17.31 1.82 -15.55
N GLN A 403 -16.26 1.13 -15.15
CA GLN A 403 -15.74 1.15 -13.79
C GLN A 403 -14.42 1.91 -13.70
N GLN A 404 -14.27 2.71 -12.65
CA GLN A 404 -13.00 3.33 -12.29
C GLN A 404 -12.76 3.22 -10.79
N VAL A 405 -11.63 2.61 -10.42
CA VAL A 405 -11.06 2.67 -9.07
C VAL A 405 -9.99 3.75 -9.05
N SER A 406 -10.24 4.83 -8.30
CA SER A 406 -9.39 6.03 -8.29
C SER A 406 -7.97 5.76 -7.78
N LYS A 407 -7.77 4.67 -7.02
CA LYS A 407 -6.47 4.26 -6.49
C LYS A 407 -5.50 3.73 -7.55
N PHE A 408 -5.99 3.46 -8.77
CA PHE A 408 -5.20 2.92 -9.89
C PHE A 408 -5.32 3.77 -11.16
N VAL A 409 -5.42 5.08 -11.03
CA VAL A 409 -5.37 5.98 -12.19
C VAL A 409 -3.94 6.16 -12.72
N THR A 410 -2.93 5.95 -11.87
CA THR A 410 -1.51 5.90 -12.24
C THR A 410 -0.97 4.48 -12.20
N ARG A 411 0.25 4.28 -12.69
CA ARG A 411 0.95 2.98 -12.66
C ARG A 411 1.87 2.83 -11.45
N ASN A 412 1.94 3.83 -10.57
CA ASN A 412 2.69 3.75 -9.31
C ASN A 412 1.95 2.84 -8.32
N VAL A 413 2.70 1.99 -7.63
CA VAL A 413 2.14 1.09 -6.62
C VAL A 413 2.44 1.65 -5.23
N HIS A 414 1.41 2.11 -4.55
CA HIS A 414 1.52 2.68 -3.20
C HIS A 414 1.68 1.56 -2.17
N ILE A 415 2.66 1.69 -1.27
CA ILE A 415 2.95 0.68 -0.25
C ILE A 415 2.62 1.18 1.16
N TYR A 416 3.06 2.39 1.50
CA TYR A 416 2.79 2.99 2.80
C TYR A 416 2.26 4.41 2.66
N ARG A 417 1.27 4.75 3.48
CA ARG A 417 0.78 6.11 3.66
C ARG A 417 0.50 6.43 5.13
N ARG A 418 0.36 7.69 5.48
CA ARG A 418 0.29 8.17 6.88
C ARG A 418 -0.88 7.58 7.66
N THR A 419 -2.05 7.49 7.05
CA THR A 419 -3.23 6.87 7.68
C THR A 419 -2.95 5.44 8.11
N MET A 420 -2.18 4.68 7.32
CA MET A 420 -1.78 3.32 7.68
C MET A 420 -0.94 3.30 8.98
N VAL A 421 -0.04 4.26 9.14
CA VAL A 421 0.77 4.37 10.37
C VAL A 421 -0.11 4.67 11.60
N TYR A 422 -1.11 5.55 11.46
CA TYR A 422 -2.05 5.85 12.55
C TYR A 422 -2.94 4.65 12.90
N LEU A 423 -3.46 3.93 11.93
CA LEU A 423 -4.29 2.74 12.19
C LEU A 423 -3.48 1.60 12.81
N ARG A 424 -2.25 1.39 12.37
CA ARG A 424 -1.34 0.43 13.00
C ARG A 424 -0.89 0.87 14.39
N LEU A 425 -0.71 2.17 14.64
CA LEU A 425 -0.51 2.71 15.98
C LEU A 425 -1.72 2.39 16.88
N ALA A 426 -2.94 2.63 16.38
CA ALA A 426 -4.16 2.30 17.11
C ALA A 426 -4.24 0.79 17.41
N GLU A 427 -3.95 -0.08 16.45
CA GLU A 427 -3.91 -1.53 16.66
C GLU A 427 -2.88 -1.93 17.72
N ALA A 428 -1.67 -1.39 17.62
CA ALA A 428 -0.60 -1.66 18.57
C ALA A 428 -0.96 -1.21 20.00
N LEU A 429 -1.52 -0.01 20.15
CA LEU A 429 -1.99 0.50 21.44
C LEU A 429 -3.15 -0.32 22.01
N ASN A 430 -4.10 -0.71 21.15
CA ASN A 430 -5.20 -1.57 21.54
C ASN A 430 -4.69 -2.88 22.13
N ARG A 431 -3.82 -3.57 21.40
CA ARG A 431 -3.24 -4.84 21.81
C ARG A 431 -2.22 -4.73 22.97
N ALA A 432 -1.64 -3.55 23.17
CA ALA A 432 -0.85 -3.26 24.36
C ALA A 432 -1.71 -3.08 25.64
N GLY A 433 -3.05 -3.16 25.52
CA GLY A 433 -4.00 -3.03 26.63
C GLY A 433 -4.56 -1.63 26.83
N TYR A 434 -4.48 -0.75 25.81
CA TYR A 434 -4.96 0.63 25.85
C TYR A 434 -6.08 0.90 24.85
N PRO A 435 -7.21 0.14 24.87
CA PRO A 435 -8.29 0.28 23.87
C PRO A 435 -8.91 1.69 23.82
N ARG A 436 -8.97 2.41 24.93
CA ARG A 436 -9.47 3.80 24.93
C ARG A 436 -8.55 4.76 24.19
N PHE A 437 -7.23 4.53 24.23
CA PHE A 437 -6.29 5.34 23.43
C PHE A 437 -6.46 5.06 21.93
N ALA A 438 -6.52 3.78 21.57
CA ALA A 438 -6.80 3.37 20.19
C ALA A 438 -8.11 3.95 19.66
N TYR A 439 -9.17 3.89 20.46
CA TYR A 439 -10.46 4.50 20.14
C TYR A 439 -10.37 6.01 19.88
N GLN A 440 -9.59 6.77 20.69
CA GLN A 440 -9.44 8.20 20.46
C GLN A 440 -8.75 8.49 19.11
N ILE A 441 -7.79 7.67 18.68
CA ILE A 441 -7.16 7.81 17.35
C ILE A 441 -8.19 7.66 16.23
N LEU A 442 -9.13 6.71 16.36
CA LEU A 442 -10.18 6.48 15.36
C LEU A 442 -11.22 7.62 15.36
N ALA A 443 -11.72 7.98 16.52
CA ALA A 443 -12.88 8.86 16.66
C ALA A 443 -12.50 10.36 16.55
N THR A 444 -12.08 10.95 17.65
CA THR A 444 -11.84 12.40 17.73
C THR A 444 -10.38 12.80 17.55
N GLY A 445 -9.50 11.83 17.38
CA GLY A 445 -8.04 12.06 17.38
C GLY A 445 -7.50 12.35 18.78
N VAL A 446 -6.19 12.58 18.83
CA VAL A 446 -5.43 12.77 20.07
C VAL A 446 -4.61 14.04 20.05
N ASN A 447 -4.51 14.66 21.21
CA ASN A 447 -3.50 15.63 21.60
C ASN A 447 -3.15 15.37 23.07
N ASN A 448 -2.20 16.13 23.62
CA ASN A 448 -1.77 15.92 25.01
C ASN A 448 -2.92 16.09 26.01
N GLN A 449 -3.85 17.01 25.78
CA GLN A 449 -5.01 17.21 26.65
C GLN A 449 -5.96 15.99 26.59
N VAL A 450 -6.24 15.45 25.38
CA VAL A 450 -7.06 14.24 25.23
C VAL A 450 -6.43 13.05 25.92
N ILE A 451 -5.10 12.89 25.83
CA ILE A 451 -4.38 11.80 26.51
C ILE A 451 -4.52 11.93 28.03
N GLU A 452 -4.32 13.13 28.59
CA GLU A 452 -4.43 13.36 30.04
C GLU A 452 -5.87 13.19 30.54
N ASP A 453 -6.88 13.65 29.80
CA ASP A 453 -8.28 13.66 30.27
C ASP A 453 -9.02 12.36 29.96
N LYS A 454 -8.78 11.74 28.81
CA LYS A 454 -9.59 10.62 28.31
C LYS A 454 -8.88 9.28 28.29
N VAL A 455 -7.54 9.25 28.47
CA VAL A 455 -6.76 8.01 28.42
C VAL A 455 -6.13 7.70 29.77
N ILE A 456 -5.28 8.56 30.29
CA ILE A 456 -4.49 8.32 31.51
C ILE A 456 -5.35 7.97 32.74
N PRO A 457 -6.54 8.56 32.98
CA PRO A 457 -7.37 8.22 34.14
C PRO A 457 -7.75 6.74 34.25
N TYR A 458 -7.81 6.05 33.12
CA TYR A 458 -8.13 4.61 33.06
C TYR A 458 -6.92 3.68 33.18
N TYR A 459 -5.69 4.21 33.03
CA TYR A 459 -4.46 3.43 33.01
C TYR A 459 -3.37 4.03 33.91
N ARG A 460 -3.75 4.42 35.14
CA ARG A 460 -2.87 5.16 36.05
C ARG A 460 -1.52 4.47 36.34
N ASN A 461 -1.52 3.14 36.37
CA ASN A 461 -0.29 2.35 36.63
C ASN A 461 0.69 2.39 35.45
N ASP A 462 0.20 2.66 34.25
CA ASP A 462 0.99 2.73 33.01
C ASP A 462 1.18 4.17 32.50
N SER A 463 0.88 5.18 33.33
CA SER A 463 0.93 6.59 32.97
C SER A 463 2.31 7.02 32.43
N THR A 464 3.40 6.44 32.90
CA THR A 464 4.75 6.71 32.42
C THR A 464 4.94 6.28 30.96
N PHE A 465 4.36 5.14 30.55
CA PHE A 465 4.39 4.71 29.16
C PHE A 465 3.52 5.64 28.29
N LEU A 466 2.32 5.95 28.73
CA LEU A 466 1.36 6.77 27.98
C LEU A 466 1.84 8.21 27.78
N ARG A 467 2.56 8.79 28.73
CA ARG A 467 3.15 10.13 28.63
C ARG A 467 4.37 10.22 27.71
N GLN A 468 4.82 9.12 27.14
CA GLN A 468 5.84 9.14 26.08
C GLN A 468 5.26 9.60 24.73
N PHE A 469 3.95 9.53 24.58
CA PHE A 469 3.24 9.97 23.39
C PHE A 469 2.93 11.46 23.50
N ASP A 470 3.79 12.29 22.92
CA ASP A 470 3.64 13.75 22.86
C ASP A 470 2.94 14.14 21.54
N PHE A 471 1.68 14.49 21.63
CA PHE A 471 0.88 14.99 20.52
C PHE A 471 0.49 16.44 20.81
N PRO A 472 1.31 17.42 20.44
CA PRO A 472 0.95 18.83 20.58
C PRO A 472 -0.26 19.14 19.72
N ASN A 473 -0.91 20.25 19.99
CA ASN A 473 -2.05 20.72 19.20
C ASN A 473 -1.70 20.78 17.71
N ALA A 474 -2.55 20.16 16.88
CA ALA A 474 -2.38 20.20 15.44
C ALA A 474 -2.46 21.64 14.92
N ARG A 475 -1.68 21.95 13.88
CA ARG A 475 -1.73 23.24 13.21
C ARG A 475 -2.95 23.38 12.29
N TYR A 476 -3.56 22.26 11.93
CA TYR A 476 -4.74 22.24 11.07
C TYR A 476 -6.00 22.30 11.92
N GLN A 477 -6.84 23.24 11.59
CA GLN A 477 -8.14 23.38 12.19
C GLN A 477 -9.14 22.67 11.28
N LEU A 478 -9.91 21.75 11.85
CA LEU A 478 -11.04 21.17 11.15
C LEU A 478 -12.13 22.25 10.97
N TYR A 479 -12.62 22.39 9.75
CA TYR A 479 -13.80 23.20 9.48
C TYR A 479 -15.04 22.40 9.83
N THR A 480 -16.01 23.03 10.47
CA THR A 480 -17.36 22.49 10.60
C THR A 480 -18.30 23.25 9.68
N LEU A 481 -19.32 22.56 9.19
CA LEU A 481 -20.42 23.19 8.43
C LEU A 481 -21.19 24.23 9.25
N GLU A 482 -21.04 24.17 10.58
CA GLU A 482 -21.78 25.07 11.48
C GLU A 482 -21.47 26.54 11.28
N THR A 483 -20.29 26.91 10.91
CA THR A 483 -19.88 28.29 10.97
C THR A 483 -19.17 28.81 9.75
N SER A 484 -18.85 27.95 8.75
CA SER A 484 -17.86 28.25 7.71
C SER A 484 -16.51 28.72 8.31
N GLN A 485 -16.36 28.56 9.62
CA GLN A 485 -15.22 29.01 10.38
C GLN A 485 -14.43 27.81 10.86
N VAL A 486 -13.19 28.05 11.03
CA VAL A 486 -12.25 27.17 11.70
C VAL A 486 -12.80 26.77 13.06
N TYR A 487 -13.01 25.49 13.25
CA TYR A 487 -13.61 24.98 14.46
C TYR A 487 -12.64 24.97 15.64
N ASN A 488 -13.23 25.19 16.78
CA ASN A 488 -12.88 25.04 18.18
C ASN A 488 -11.53 24.36 18.46
N PRO A 489 -10.69 24.93 19.32
CA PRO A 489 -9.41 24.38 19.77
C PRO A 489 -9.48 22.94 20.31
N ASN A 490 -10.68 22.42 20.61
CA ASN A 490 -10.87 21.04 21.04
C ASN A 490 -10.72 20.01 19.91
N THR A 491 -10.63 20.45 18.65
CA THR A 491 -10.41 19.57 17.48
C THR A 491 -8.99 19.64 16.95
N ASN A 492 -8.09 20.32 17.64
CA ASN A 492 -6.66 20.36 17.33
C ASN A 492 -5.97 19.03 17.69
N THR A 493 -6.51 17.95 17.16
CA THR A 493 -6.08 16.58 17.44
C THR A 493 -5.55 15.92 16.18
N MET A 494 -4.81 14.85 16.34
CA MET A 494 -4.24 14.04 15.26
C MET A 494 -4.82 12.64 15.31
N GLY A 495 -5.15 12.07 14.16
CA GLY A 495 -5.71 10.72 14.06
C GLY A 495 -6.52 10.54 12.79
N ILE A 496 -7.45 9.59 12.83
CA ILE A 496 -8.28 9.22 11.69
C ILE A 496 -9.50 10.14 11.54
N HIS A 497 -10.06 10.61 12.65
CA HIS A 497 -11.20 11.53 12.67
C HIS A 497 -12.43 11.05 11.89
N SER A 498 -12.70 9.74 11.90
CA SER A 498 -13.83 9.19 11.12
C SER A 498 -13.80 9.65 9.65
N HIS A 499 -12.72 9.35 8.95
CA HIS A 499 -12.35 9.88 7.63
C HIS A 499 -13.47 9.85 6.58
N GLY A 500 -14.30 8.84 6.60
CA GLY A 500 -15.38 8.68 5.65
C GLY A 500 -16.72 9.27 6.07
N SER A 501 -16.76 10.00 7.19
CA SER A 501 -18.01 10.56 7.74
C SER A 501 -18.36 11.95 7.19
N GLY A 502 -17.58 12.48 6.29
CA GLY A 502 -17.74 13.85 5.83
C GLY A 502 -17.49 14.85 6.96
N TRP A 503 -18.43 15.75 7.18
CA TRP A 503 -18.40 16.71 8.28
C TRP A 503 -19.31 16.31 9.44
N SER A 504 -19.59 15.01 9.58
CA SER A 504 -20.45 14.54 10.67
C SER A 504 -19.83 14.80 12.03
N ASP A 505 -20.68 14.85 13.05
CA ASP A 505 -20.20 14.79 14.42
C ASP A 505 -19.55 13.43 14.67
N ALA A 506 -18.27 13.42 15.04
CA ALA A 506 -17.53 12.20 15.34
C ALA A 506 -18.19 11.35 16.44
N ASN A 507 -18.94 11.96 17.36
CA ASN A 507 -19.70 11.24 18.37
C ASN A 507 -20.87 10.43 17.78
N MET A 508 -21.32 10.75 16.57
CA MET A 508 -22.35 9.98 15.87
C MET A 508 -21.77 8.86 15.02
N TYR A 509 -20.55 9.03 14.52
CA TYR A 509 -19.86 8.01 13.70
C TYR A 509 -19.30 6.88 14.58
N TYR A 510 -18.48 7.22 15.55
CA TYR A 510 -17.90 6.27 16.48
C TYR A 510 -18.36 6.50 17.91
N GLN A 511 -18.82 5.42 18.53
CA GLN A 511 -19.11 5.39 19.96
C GLN A 511 -18.24 4.34 20.63
N LEU A 512 -17.74 4.65 21.84
CA LEU A 512 -16.95 3.70 22.60
C LEU A 512 -17.80 2.48 22.97
N PRO A 513 -17.47 1.27 22.49
CA PRO A 513 -18.30 0.08 22.64
C PRO A 513 -18.11 -0.62 24.00
N GLU A 514 -18.02 0.16 25.08
CA GLU A 514 -17.76 -0.36 26.42
C GLU A 514 -19.02 -0.98 27.04
N ASP A 515 -18.90 -2.22 27.49
CA ASP A 515 -19.95 -2.89 28.25
C ASP A 515 -19.79 -2.63 29.75
N THR A 516 -20.58 -1.67 30.25
CA THR A 516 -20.56 -1.31 31.68
C THR A 516 -21.22 -2.34 32.59
N THR A 517 -21.88 -3.36 32.04
CA THR A 517 -22.47 -4.46 32.83
C THR A 517 -21.41 -5.46 33.29
N ILE A 518 -20.27 -5.52 32.61
CA ILE A 518 -19.11 -6.29 33.05
C ILE A 518 -18.47 -5.63 34.25
N THR A 519 -18.60 -6.21 35.42
CA THR A 519 -18.13 -5.62 36.69
C THR A 519 -16.63 -5.77 36.89
N ASP A 520 -16.05 -6.90 36.46
CA ASP A 520 -14.61 -7.11 36.50
C ASP A 520 -13.87 -6.18 35.52
N SER A 521 -12.90 -5.43 36.04
CA SER A 521 -12.22 -4.39 35.25
C SER A 521 -11.27 -4.97 34.18
N ILE A 522 -10.73 -6.16 34.41
CA ILE A 522 -9.84 -6.84 33.45
C ILE A 522 -10.69 -7.40 32.32
N ALA A 523 -11.76 -8.14 32.67
CA ALA A 523 -12.68 -8.68 31.68
C ALA A 523 -13.33 -7.57 30.83
N ARG A 524 -13.70 -6.45 31.44
CA ARG A 524 -14.25 -5.28 30.72
C ARG A 524 -13.24 -4.67 29.75
N ARG A 525 -11.97 -4.54 30.17
CA ARG A 525 -10.89 -4.07 29.29
C ARG A 525 -10.68 -5.04 28.13
N ASP A 526 -10.66 -6.32 28.38
CA ASP A 526 -10.41 -7.35 27.36
C ASP A 526 -11.58 -7.43 26.36
N ASP A 527 -12.82 -7.31 26.82
CA ASP A 527 -14.00 -7.16 25.97
C ASP A 527 -13.93 -5.90 25.10
N LEU A 528 -13.59 -4.76 25.72
CA LEU A 528 -13.42 -3.50 25.00
C LEU A 528 -12.29 -3.59 23.97
N MET A 529 -11.20 -4.27 24.28
CA MET A 529 -10.07 -4.46 23.39
C MET A 529 -10.48 -5.24 22.12
N LEU A 530 -11.29 -6.30 22.25
CA LEU A 530 -11.80 -7.06 21.11
C LEU A 530 -12.76 -6.20 20.25
N LYS A 531 -13.66 -5.45 20.86
CA LYS A 531 -14.60 -4.58 20.14
C LYS A 531 -13.90 -3.42 19.41
N VAL A 532 -12.91 -2.79 20.05
CA VAL A 532 -12.11 -1.74 19.42
C VAL A 532 -11.22 -2.32 18.30
N GLU A 533 -10.76 -3.54 18.44
CA GLU A 533 -10.05 -4.21 17.32
C GLU A 533 -10.95 -4.40 16.10
N ASP A 534 -12.20 -4.82 16.30
CA ASP A 534 -13.16 -4.93 15.20
C ASP A 534 -13.40 -3.58 14.52
N MET A 535 -13.48 -2.50 15.31
CA MET A 535 -13.56 -1.14 14.75
C MET A 535 -12.32 -0.77 13.92
N ILE A 536 -11.12 -1.11 14.39
CA ILE A 536 -9.86 -0.86 13.65
C ILE A 536 -9.83 -1.64 12.35
N VAL A 537 -10.24 -2.91 12.38
CA VAL A 537 -10.28 -3.80 11.21
C VAL A 537 -11.29 -3.33 10.18
N ASP A 538 -12.46 -2.86 10.62
CA ASP A 538 -13.51 -2.34 9.73
C ASP A 538 -13.14 -0.95 9.20
N GLU A 539 -12.50 -0.09 10.00
CA GLU A 539 -11.92 1.18 9.53
C GLU A 539 -10.85 0.95 8.48
N GLY A 540 -9.94 -0.02 8.72
CA GLY A 540 -8.93 -0.43 7.74
C GLY A 540 -9.54 -0.95 6.45
N ALA A 541 -10.66 -1.68 6.51
CA ALA A 541 -11.38 -2.15 5.33
C ALA A 541 -11.90 -0.99 4.47
N LEU A 542 -12.50 0.03 5.10
CA LEU A 542 -13.02 1.20 4.40
C LEU A 542 -11.91 2.11 3.87
N GLU A 543 -10.84 2.25 4.62
CA GLU A 543 -9.72 3.13 4.29
C GLU A 543 -8.79 2.54 3.23
N PHE A 544 -8.46 1.24 3.35
CA PHE A 544 -7.44 0.57 2.52
C PHE A 544 -8.02 -0.40 1.50
N ALA A 545 -9.33 -0.37 1.24
CA ALA A 545 -9.89 -1.14 0.13
C ALA A 545 -9.06 -0.92 -1.15
N PHE A 546 -8.72 -1.99 -1.84
CA PHE A 546 -7.87 -2.05 -3.04
C PHE A 546 -6.36 -1.80 -2.81
N GLU A 547 -5.88 -1.58 -1.58
CA GLU A 547 -4.47 -1.29 -1.30
C GLU A 547 -3.66 -2.54 -0.87
N GLY A 548 -4.23 -3.73 -0.95
CA GLY A 548 -3.54 -5.00 -0.72
C GLY A 548 -3.22 -5.33 0.73
N THR A 549 -3.83 -4.65 1.70
CA THR A 549 -3.57 -4.91 3.12
C THR A 549 -4.53 -5.90 3.75
N ARG A 550 -5.72 -6.03 3.19
CA ARG A 550 -6.87 -6.67 3.85
C ARG A 550 -6.63 -8.10 4.32
N PHE A 551 -6.13 -8.97 3.46
CA PHE A 551 -5.87 -10.35 3.82
C PHE A 551 -4.85 -10.46 4.97
N TYR A 552 -3.79 -9.66 4.92
CA TYR A 552 -2.75 -9.67 5.95
C TYR A 552 -3.23 -9.07 7.27
N ASP A 553 -4.10 -8.08 7.25
CA ASP A 553 -4.72 -7.53 8.46
C ASP A 553 -5.63 -8.56 9.13
N LEU A 554 -6.46 -9.26 8.35
CA LEU A 554 -7.28 -10.37 8.85
C LEU A 554 -6.41 -11.52 9.38
N MET A 555 -5.34 -11.89 8.66
CA MET A 555 -4.41 -12.95 9.06
C MET A 555 -3.73 -12.60 10.39
N ARG A 556 -3.26 -11.37 10.55
CA ARG A 556 -2.59 -10.91 11.78
C ARG A 556 -3.53 -10.99 12.99
N VAL A 557 -4.79 -10.62 12.83
CA VAL A 557 -5.80 -10.75 13.89
C VAL A 557 -6.13 -12.23 14.15
N ALA A 558 -6.36 -13.01 13.11
CA ALA A 558 -6.74 -14.42 13.22
C ALA A 558 -5.64 -15.32 13.80
N MET A 559 -4.36 -14.94 13.68
CA MET A 559 -3.24 -15.67 14.31
C MET A 559 -3.16 -15.48 15.83
N ARG A 560 -3.98 -14.61 16.41
CA ARG A 560 -4.00 -14.37 17.86
C ARG A 560 -4.83 -15.42 18.58
N PRO A 561 -4.38 -15.91 19.76
CA PRO A 561 -5.08 -16.97 20.49
C PRO A 561 -6.52 -16.64 20.90
N ASP A 562 -6.81 -15.35 21.13
CA ASP A 562 -8.12 -14.85 21.57
C ASP A 562 -9.10 -14.59 20.41
N ARG A 563 -8.65 -14.73 19.14
CA ARG A 563 -9.49 -14.62 17.92
C ARG A 563 -9.59 -15.95 17.17
N GLY A 564 -8.45 -16.53 16.83
CA GLY A 564 -8.34 -17.78 16.10
C GLY A 564 -8.67 -17.67 14.60
N PRO A 565 -8.41 -18.77 13.85
CA PRO A 565 -8.51 -18.77 12.38
C PRO A 565 -9.92 -18.50 11.84
N SER A 566 -10.96 -18.80 12.62
CA SER A 566 -12.36 -18.51 12.24
C SER A 566 -12.60 -17.04 11.93
N TYR A 567 -11.86 -16.13 12.56
CA TYR A 567 -12.00 -14.71 12.32
C TYR A 567 -11.75 -14.32 10.86
N LEU A 568 -10.68 -14.81 10.27
CA LEU A 568 -10.37 -14.61 8.85
C LEU A 568 -11.36 -15.37 7.96
N ALA A 569 -11.61 -16.65 8.30
CA ALA A 569 -12.46 -17.52 7.51
C ALA A 569 -13.88 -16.97 7.34
N GLU A 570 -14.51 -16.51 8.41
CA GLU A 570 -15.86 -15.95 8.40
C GLU A 570 -15.95 -14.67 7.55
N LYS A 571 -14.96 -13.78 7.63
CA LYS A 571 -14.90 -12.57 6.80
C LYS A 571 -14.79 -12.94 5.32
N VAL A 572 -13.87 -13.83 4.94
CA VAL A 572 -13.69 -14.26 3.55
C VAL A 572 -14.92 -15.01 3.02
N TYR A 573 -15.52 -15.90 3.81
CA TYR A 573 -16.75 -16.61 3.40
C TYR A 573 -17.92 -15.64 3.15
N ALA A 574 -17.98 -14.52 3.85
CA ALA A 574 -19.00 -13.49 3.68
C ALA A 574 -18.76 -12.56 2.49
N ARG A 575 -17.71 -12.73 1.71
CA ARG A 575 -17.32 -11.85 0.58
C ARG A 575 -18.51 -11.49 -0.33
N ARG A 576 -19.37 -12.46 -0.66
CA ARG A 576 -20.57 -12.25 -1.49
C ARG A 576 -21.86 -12.06 -0.67
N GLY A 577 -21.73 -11.60 0.56
CA GLY A 577 -22.84 -11.43 1.51
C GLY A 577 -23.12 -12.69 2.32
N GLN A 578 -23.78 -12.52 3.48
CA GLN A 578 -24.03 -13.59 4.44
C GLN A 578 -24.83 -14.78 3.86
N ALA A 579 -25.73 -14.52 2.92
CA ALA A 579 -26.51 -15.59 2.28
C ALA A 579 -25.67 -16.53 1.41
N ASN A 580 -24.48 -16.13 1.00
CA ASN A 580 -23.59 -16.84 0.07
C ASN A 580 -22.39 -17.50 0.76
N THR A 581 -22.30 -17.47 2.09
CA THR A 581 -21.15 -18.01 2.84
C THR A 581 -20.84 -19.47 2.52
N GLY A 582 -21.86 -20.31 2.34
CA GLY A 582 -21.69 -21.73 2.00
C GLY A 582 -21.09 -21.94 0.60
N SER A 583 -21.50 -21.15 -0.40
CA SER A 583 -20.97 -21.24 -1.76
C SER A 583 -19.53 -20.74 -1.82
N VAL A 584 -19.21 -19.64 -1.14
CA VAL A 584 -17.83 -19.12 -1.08
C VAL A 584 -16.93 -20.12 -0.34
N LYS A 585 -17.36 -20.68 0.78
CA LYS A 585 -16.62 -21.73 1.50
C LYS A 585 -16.33 -22.94 0.61
N ALA A 586 -17.30 -23.39 -0.19
CA ALA A 586 -17.09 -24.50 -1.13
C ALA A 586 -16.06 -24.16 -2.22
N GLU A 587 -15.96 -22.88 -2.60
CA GLU A 587 -15.03 -22.39 -3.60
C GLU A 587 -13.60 -22.26 -3.05
N VAL A 588 -13.43 -21.65 -1.86
CA VAL A 588 -12.11 -21.33 -1.29
C VAL A 588 -11.55 -22.42 -0.36
N GLY A 589 -12.36 -23.38 0.06
CA GLY A 589 -11.96 -24.45 0.97
C GLY A 589 -12.04 -24.07 2.46
N ASP A 590 -11.40 -24.86 3.31
CA ASP A 590 -11.41 -24.65 4.76
C ASP A 590 -10.30 -23.69 5.20
N LEU A 591 -10.68 -22.44 5.42
CA LEU A 591 -9.78 -21.39 5.92
C LEU A 591 -9.65 -21.37 7.46
N THR A 592 -10.30 -22.30 8.17
CA THR A 592 -10.04 -22.48 9.61
C THR A 592 -8.75 -23.28 9.86
N ASP A 593 -8.21 -23.94 8.84
CA ASP A 593 -6.86 -24.46 8.81
C ASP A 593 -5.90 -23.40 8.26
N MET A 594 -5.03 -22.87 9.11
CA MET A 594 -4.08 -21.82 8.74
C MET A 594 -3.09 -22.26 7.64
N THR A 595 -2.87 -23.54 7.43
CA THR A 595 -1.98 -24.04 6.37
C THR A 595 -2.51 -23.68 4.98
N ASN A 596 -3.83 -23.55 4.84
CA ASN A 596 -4.50 -23.17 3.59
C ASN A 596 -4.41 -21.68 3.26
N TRP A 597 -3.84 -20.85 4.16
CA TRP A 597 -3.67 -19.41 3.90
C TRP A 597 -2.48 -19.10 3.00
N PHE A 598 -1.53 -20.02 2.93
CA PHE A 598 -0.25 -19.79 2.26
C PHE A 598 -0.23 -20.40 0.85
N LEU A 599 0.53 -19.74 -0.02
CA LEU A 599 0.83 -20.28 -1.35
C LEU A 599 1.74 -21.50 -1.21
N ASP A 600 1.56 -22.46 -2.10
CA ASP A 600 2.45 -23.62 -2.17
C ASP A 600 3.87 -23.18 -2.50
N TRP A 601 4.82 -23.67 -1.69
CA TRP A 601 6.22 -23.40 -1.92
C TRP A 601 6.74 -24.26 -3.10
N ASN A 602 6.89 -23.64 -4.27
CA ASN A 602 7.52 -24.26 -5.43
C ASN A 602 9.00 -23.88 -5.58
N GLY A 603 9.59 -23.21 -4.58
CA GLY A 603 10.75 -22.38 -4.72
C GLY A 603 12.08 -23.07 -4.84
N GLN A 604 12.75 -22.79 -5.95
CA GLN A 604 14.21 -22.73 -6.00
C GLN A 604 14.65 -21.31 -5.66
N ILE A 605 15.60 -21.16 -4.73
CA ILE A 605 16.19 -19.88 -4.34
C ILE A 605 17.10 -19.34 -5.45
N GLY A 606 17.52 -20.20 -6.37
CA GLY A 606 18.55 -19.91 -7.35
C GLY A 606 18.11 -19.16 -8.59
N VAL A 607 19.03 -18.36 -9.10
CA VAL A 607 18.95 -17.75 -10.43
C VAL A 607 19.18 -18.83 -11.47
N LYS A 608 18.33 -18.89 -12.51
CA LYS A 608 18.65 -19.71 -13.70
C LYS A 608 19.75 -19.06 -14.49
#